data_5a948af40c79eea315609b4090f03ac0
#
_entry.id   5a948af40c79eea315609b4090f03ac0
#
_cell.length_a   1.000
_cell.length_b   1.000
_cell.length_c   1.000
_cell.angle_alpha   90.00
_cell.angle_beta   90.00
_cell.angle_gamma   90.00
#
_symmetry.space_group_name_H-M   'P 1'
#
loop_
_entity.id
_entity.type
_entity.pdbx_description
1 polymer ?
#
loop_
_entity_poly.entity_id
_entity_poly.type
_entity_poly.pdbx_seq_one_letter_code
_entity_poly.pdbx_strand_id
1 'polypeptide(L)'
;MKAPSKAIILGSGDRRPQIKNALAEIRPTIEEHLTVVLEDFDFSADLSTVDADIAIVLGGDGSILRAAKKMGGNQRPVLGVNFGKLGFLADIQRENLNDALQCLTKSDYRLVDHLMMRCQVFEGDELLFDEIGLNEAAFLGGPPFQIQRFDLEVDGEYATTYSCDGLIVSTPIGSTAHNLSAGGPILRKNLQAFVISPISPHTLTVRPVVDTADRIYRLTVREPNPSTSIVLDGQVLTNLTSEHCVTIQKAPHIFQLIEIAGKGYYRTLREKLGWRGALIDCKTNEAD
;
A
#
# COMPACT_ATOMS: atom_id res chain seq x y z
N MET A 1 20.26 -13.60 8.58
CA MET A 1 20.29 -12.82 7.30
C MET A 1 21.64 -12.10 7.23
N LYS A 2 22.17 -11.85 6.02
CA LYS A 2 23.37 -11.00 5.86
C LYS A 2 22.97 -9.56 6.12
N ALA A 3 23.77 -8.81 6.89
CA ALA A 3 23.53 -7.39 7.09
C ALA A 3 23.58 -6.65 5.73
N PRO A 4 22.65 -5.74 5.43
CA PRO A 4 22.69 -4.94 4.22
C PRO A 4 23.92 -4.01 4.24
N SER A 5 24.49 -3.78 3.07
CA SER A 5 25.67 -2.91 2.89
C SER A 5 25.44 -1.75 1.93
N LYS A 6 24.47 -1.90 1.00
CA LYS A 6 24.14 -0.92 -0.03
C LYS A 6 22.69 -0.51 0.06
N ALA A 7 22.44 0.78 -0.04
CA ALA A 7 21.09 1.33 -0.01
C ALA A 7 20.83 2.28 -1.18
N ILE A 8 19.59 2.28 -1.67
CA ILE A 8 19.01 3.38 -2.44
C ILE A 8 18.19 4.25 -1.52
N ILE A 9 18.19 5.55 -1.74
CA ILE A 9 17.34 6.51 -1.02
C ILE A 9 16.27 7.01 -1.99
N LEU A 10 15.00 6.78 -1.62
CA LEU A 10 13.85 7.20 -2.41
C LEU A 10 13.00 8.18 -1.59
N GLY A 11 12.38 9.15 -2.25
CA GLY A 11 11.49 10.07 -1.56
C GLY A 11 10.64 10.93 -2.51
N SER A 12 9.56 11.51 -2.00
CA SER A 12 8.67 12.40 -2.78
C SER A 12 9.10 13.86 -2.62
N GLY A 13 10.32 14.20 -3.05
CA GLY A 13 10.84 15.55 -3.01
C GLY A 13 10.18 16.53 -4.00
N ASP A 14 9.56 15.99 -5.05
CA ASP A 14 8.71 16.71 -6.00
C ASP A 14 7.44 17.27 -5.33
N ARG A 15 6.86 16.53 -4.42
CA ARG A 15 5.65 16.91 -3.66
C ARG A 15 5.96 17.57 -2.32
N ARG A 16 7.13 17.30 -1.74
CA ARG A 16 7.57 17.79 -0.42
C ARG A 16 9.04 18.21 -0.45
N PRO A 17 9.35 19.44 -0.88
CA PRO A 17 10.74 19.92 -1.01
C PRO A 17 11.55 19.83 0.29
N GLN A 18 10.90 19.94 1.47
CA GLN A 18 11.55 19.79 2.76
C GLN A 18 12.22 18.42 2.97
N ILE A 19 11.83 17.38 2.24
CA ILE A 19 12.46 16.05 2.33
C ILE A 19 13.90 16.12 1.80
N LYS A 20 14.14 16.88 0.72
CA LYS A 20 15.50 17.07 0.17
C LYS A 20 16.41 17.80 1.16
N ASN A 21 15.88 18.81 1.84
CA ASN A 21 16.65 19.54 2.87
C ASN A 21 16.96 18.63 4.06
N ALA A 22 15.97 17.85 4.52
CA ALA A 22 16.14 16.92 5.60
C ALA A 22 17.14 15.80 5.28
N LEU A 23 17.28 15.41 4.01
CA LEU A 23 18.28 14.43 3.60
C LEU A 23 19.70 14.90 3.94
N ALA A 24 20.03 16.17 3.68
CA ALA A 24 21.36 16.71 3.96
C ALA A 24 21.76 16.52 5.45
N GLU A 25 20.77 16.53 6.34
CA GLU A 25 20.99 16.35 7.78
C GLU A 25 21.12 14.86 8.18
N ILE A 26 20.40 13.95 7.51
CA ILE A 26 20.41 12.51 7.89
C ILE A 26 21.37 11.68 7.06
N ARG A 27 21.83 12.18 5.91
CA ARG A 27 22.73 11.48 5.01
C ARG A 27 24.02 11.01 5.69
N PRO A 28 24.74 11.85 6.48
CA PRO A 28 25.93 11.39 7.19
C PRO A 28 25.65 10.17 8.07
N THR A 29 24.52 10.19 8.79
CA THR A 29 24.12 9.06 9.64
C THR A 29 23.85 7.78 8.82
N ILE A 30 23.28 7.91 7.62
CA ILE A 30 23.08 6.73 6.73
C ILE A 30 24.42 6.21 6.25
N GLU A 31 25.33 7.09 5.82
CA GLU A 31 26.64 6.76 5.26
C GLU A 31 27.61 6.18 6.32
N GLU A 32 27.40 6.40 7.61
CA GLU A 32 28.12 5.70 8.68
C GLU A 32 27.84 4.18 8.72
N HIS A 33 26.68 3.76 8.17
CA HIS A 33 26.22 2.37 8.26
C HIS A 33 26.13 1.66 6.92
N LEU A 34 25.81 2.40 5.83
CA LEU A 34 25.48 1.86 4.51
C LEU A 34 26.12 2.68 3.40
N THR A 35 26.49 2.02 2.30
CA THR A 35 26.88 2.74 1.08
C THR A 35 25.64 3.16 0.31
N VAL A 36 25.43 4.47 0.15
CA VAL A 36 24.36 5.01 -0.69
C VAL A 36 24.78 4.94 -2.16
N VAL A 37 24.09 4.13 -2.94
CA VAL A 37 24.40 3.89 -4.36
C VAL A 37 23.53 4.70 -5.30
N LEU A 38 22.37 5.19 -4.86
CA LEU A 38 21.46 6.02 -5.63
C LEU A 38 20.58 6.88 -4.71
N GLU A 39 20.28 8.09 -5.15
CA GLU A 39 19.24 8.96 -4.56
C GLU A 39 18.25 9.35 -5.65
N ASP A 40 16.96 9.16 -5.40
CA ASP A 40 15.89 9.53 -6.33
C ASP A 40 14.70 10.13 -5.58
N PHE A 41 14.43 11.42 -5.81
CA PHE A 41 13.38 12.18 -5.10
C PHE A 41 12.19 12.56 -5.99
N ASP A 42 12.17 12.13 -7.21
CA ASP A 42 11.05 12.31 -8.15
C ASP A 42 10.58 10.97 -8.74
N PHE A 43 11.25 9.87 -8.36
CA PHE A 43 11.00 8.52 -8.86
C PHE A 43 11.24 8.41 -10.38
N SER A 44 12.24 9.12 -10.91
CA SER A 44 12.58 9.10 -12.33
C SER A 44 13.65 8.05 -12.70
N ALA A 45 14.53 7.70 -11.75
CA ALA A 45 15.66 6.79 -12.00
C ALA A 45 15.20 5.37 -12.40
N ASP A 46 15.94 4.74 -13.30
CA ASP A 46 15.77 3.31 -13.58
C ASP A 46 16.41 2.46 -12.46
N LEU A 47 15.56 1.76 -11.70
CA LEU A 47 15.99 0.91 -10.59
C LEU A 47 16.32 -0.53 -11.01
N SER A 48 16.11 -0.91 -12.28
CA SER A 48 16.27 -2.29 -12.75
C SER A 48 17.71 -2.79 -12.68
N THR A 49 18.68 -1.88 -12.89
CA THR A 49 20.12 -2.19 -12.93
C THR A 49 20.88 -1.82 -11.67
N VAL A 50 20.21 -1.19 -10.69
CA VAL A 50 20.86 -0.70 -9.47
C VAL A 50 21.10 -1.87 -8.51
N ASP A 51 22.38 -2.09 -8.15
CA ASP A 51 22.79 -3.09 -7.16
C ASP A 51 22.71 -2.52 -5.73
N ALA A 52 21.58 -2.77 -5.06
CA ALA A 52 21.34 -2.35 -3.69
C ALA A 52 20.61 -3.43 -2.90
N ASP A 53 20.98 -3.58 -1.62
CA ASP A 53 20.39 -4.57 -0.71
C ASP A 53 19.02 -4.13 -0.18
N ILE A 54 18.85 -2.81 0.04
CA ILE A 54 17.62 -2.22 0.61
C ILE A 54 17.27 -0.88 -0.04
N ALA A 55 16.02 -0.47 0.14
CA ALA A 55 15.55 0.89 -0.15
C ALA A 55 15.19 1.62 1.15
N ILE A 56 15.77 2.79 1.38
CA ILE A 56 15.36 3.72 2.45
C ILE A 56 14.39 4.71 1.82
N VAL A 57 13.13 4.68 2.24
CA VAL A 57 12.09 5.55 1.70
C VAL A 57 11.78 6.67 2.66
N LEU A 58 12.06 7.89 2.24
CA LEU A 58 11.85 9.11 3.03
C LEU A 58 10.47 9.71 2.73
N GLY A 59 9.60 9.75 3.75
CA GLY A 59 8.26 10.31 3.63
C GLY A 59 7.21 9.54 4.42
N GLY A 60 5.96 9.61 4.00
CA GLY A 60 4.86 8.83 4.58
C GLY A 60 4.49 7.61 3.72
N ASP A 61 3.36 6.98 4.06
CA ASP A 61 2.88 5.78 3.37
C ASP A 61 2.78 5.97 1.84
N GLY A 62 2.31 7.13 1.36
CA GLY A 62 2.26 7.43 -0.08
C GLY A 62 3.61 7.44 -0.79
N SER A 63 4.72 7.75 -0.09
CA SER A 63 6.07 7.62 -0.67
C SER A 63 6.47 6.15 -0.81
N ILE A 64 6.05 5.31 0.14
CA ILE A 64 6.29 3.87 0.09
C ILE A 64 5.50 3.22 -1.06
N LEU A 65 4.23 3.63 -1.28
CA LEU A 65 3.45 3.15 -2.43
C LEU A 65 4.14 3.49 -3.76
N ARG A 66 4.62 4.73 -3.91
CA ARG A 66 5.37 5.15 -5.11
C ARG A 66 6.67 4.36 -5.27
N ALA A 67 7.40 4.11 -4.19
CA ALA A 67 8.62 3.31 -4.20
C ALA A 67 8.34 1.86 -4.62
N ALA A 68 7.31 1.22 -4.06
CA ALA A 68 6.89 -0.14 -4.41
C ALA A 68 6.55 -0.23 -5.91
N LYS A 69 5.75 0.71 -6.43
CA LYS A 69 5.42 0.79 -7.85
C LYS A 69 6.66 1.00 -8.71
N LYS A 70 7.57 1.92 -8.32
CA LYS A 70 8.80 2.21 -9.06
C LYS A 70 9.78 1.04 -9.12
N MET A 71 9.90 0.28 -8.04
CA MET A 71 10.72 -0.93 -8.01
C MET A 71 10.16 -2.05 -8.91
N GLY A 72 8.86 -2.05 -9.19
CA GLY A 72 8.25 -2.99 -10.13
C GLY A 72 8.56 -4.44 -9.76
N GLY A 73 9.09 -5.20 -10.71
CA GLY A 73 9.54 -6.58 -10.51
C GLY A 73 10.83 -6.72 -9.69
N ASN A 74 11.56 -5.63 -9.48
CA ASN A 74 12.85 -5.63 -8.77
C ASN A 74 12.69 -5.09 -7.33
N GLN A 75 11.75 -5.70 -6.59
CA GLN A 75 11.47 -5.33 -5.22
C GLN A 75 12.69 -5.54 -4.31
N ARG A 76 12.91 -4.61 -3.40
CA ARG A 76 13.92 -4.67 -2.34
C ARG A 76 13.25 -4.45 -0.99
N PRO A 77 13.81 -4.99 0.12
CA PRO A 77 13.34 -4.65 1.46
C PRO A 77 13.36 -3.14 1.69
N VAL A 78 12.26 -2.60 2.21
CA VAL A 78 12.06 -1.16 2.42
C VAL A 78 12.15 -0.83 3.90
N LEU A 79 12.98 0.17 4.24
CA LEU A 79 12.97 0.87 5.52
C LEU A 79 12.23 2.20 5.33
N GLY A 80 11.04 2.33 5.90
CA GLY A 80 10.22 3.54 5.80
C GLY A 80 10.54 4.56 6.90
N VAL A 81 11.10 5.72 6.53
CA VAL A 81 11.43 6.81 7.45
C VAL A 81 10.42 7.93 7.33
N ASN A 82 9.68 8.19 8.40
CA ASN A 82 8.60 9.16 8.42
C ASN A 82 9.09 10.58 8.74
N PHE A 83 8.66 11.54 7.92
CA PHE A 83 8.90 12.97 8.12
C PHE A 83 7.64 13.76 8.51
N GLY A 84 6.66 13.11 9.07
CA GLY A 84 5.40 13.73 9.44
C GLY A 84 4.62 12.92 10.45
N LYS A 85 3.29 12.83 10.25
CA LYS A 85 2.45 11.98 11.11
C LYS A 85 2.76 10.51 10.85
N LEU A 86 2.91 9.74 11.91
CA LEU A 86 3.16 8.30 11.87
C LEU A 86 2.26 7.60 10.84
N GLY A 87 2.86 6.81 9.93
CA GLY A 87 2.18 6.00 8.91
C GLY A 87 1.83 4.60 9.41
N PHE A 88 1.15 3.82 8.59
CA PHE A 88 1.02 2.38 8.78
C PHE A 88 2.20 1.60 8.22
N LEU A 89 2.92 2.19 7.25
CA LEU A 89 4.06 1.62 6.57
C LEU A 89 5.36 2.33 6.97
N ALA A 90 5.38 3.67 6.94
CA ALA A 90 6.50 4.46 7.40
C ALA A 90 6.43 4.60 8.92
N ASP A 91 7.09 3.73 9.65
CA ASP A 91 6.99 3.64 11.11
C ASP A 91 8.28 4.09 11.85
N ILE A 92 9.38 4.31 11.15
CA ILE A 92 10.60 4.86 11.73
C ILE A 92 10.52 6.38 11.71
N GLN A 93 10.52 6.98 12.88
CA GLN A 93 10.64 8.44 12.99
C GLN A 93 12.09 8.86 12.72
N ARG A 94 12.28 10.08 12.19
CA ARG A 94 13.59 10.62 11.85
C ARG A 94 14.59 10.54 13.01
N GLU A 95 14.12 10.83 14.22
CA GLU A 95 14.92 10.83 15.45
C GLU A 95 15.45 9.44 15.81
N ASN A 96 14.77 8.39 15.37
CA ASN A 96 15.12 6.99 15.63
C ASN A 96 15.89 6.33 14.48
N LEU A 97 16.28 7.09 13.45
CA LEU A 97 16.93 6.54 12.26
C LEU A 97 18.25 5.87 12.59
N ASN A 98 19.09 6.49 13.42
CA ASN A 98 20.38 5.93 13.79
C ASN A 98 20.24 4.58 14.51
N ASP A 99 19.30 4.46 15.43
CA ASP A 99 19.04 3.21 16.15
C ASP A 99 18.55 2.12 15.16
N ALA A 100 17.70 2.49 14.20
CA ALA A 100 17.21 1.58 13.17
C ALA A 100 18.37 1.09 12.28
N LEU A 101 19.28 1.97 11.88
CA LEU A 101 20.46 1.60 11.08
C LEU A 101 21.43 0.70 11.88
N GLN A 102 21.61 0.94 13.17
CA GLN A 102 22.39 0.04 14.04
C GLN A 102 21.76 -1.35 14.14
N CYS A 103 20.41 -1.45 14.21
CA CYS A 103 19.73 -2.74 14.17
C CYS A 103 19.96 -3.45 12.83
N LEU A 104 19.94 -2.72 11.70
CA LEU A 104 20.23 -3.29 10.38
C LEU A 104 21.64 -3.90 10.32
N THR A 105 22.66 -3.18 10.77
CA THR A 105 24.05 -3.66 10.76
C THR A 105 24.27 -4.86 11.67
N LYS A 106 23.50 -4.95 12.77
CA LYS A 106 23.52 -6.09 13.70
C LYS A 106 22.62 -7.25 13.26
N SER A 107 21.91 -7.12 12.12
CA SER A 107 20.89 -8.07 11.67
C SER A 107 19.75 -8.29 12.69
N ASP A 108 19.47 -7.29 13.54
CA ASP A 108 18.40 -7.29 14.53
C ASP A 108 17.14 -6.60 13.98
N TYR A 109 16.58 -7.19 12.94
CA TYR A 109 15.37 -6.73 12.28
C TYR A 109 14.57 -7.91 11.71
N ARG A 110 13.35 -7.66 11.31
CA ARG A 110 12.48 -8.62 10.62
C ARG A 110 12.13 -8.12 9.23
N LEU A 111 12.11 -9.03 8.26
CA LEU A 111 11.46 -8.81 6.98
C LEU A 111 10.02 -9.30 7.08
N VAL A 112 9.09 -8.42 6.79
CA VAL A 112 7.67 -8.76 6.77
C VAL A 112 7.19 -8.71 5.33
N ASP A 113 6.78 -9.88 4.84
CA ASP A 113 6.28 -10.05 3.49
C ASP A 113 4.83 -9.55 3.38
N HIS A 114 4.58 -8.74 2.36
CA HIS A 114 3.27 -8.19 2.08
C HIS A 114 2.82 -8.56 0.68
N LEU A 115 1.55 -8.94 0.59
CA LEU A 115 0.85 -9.19 -0.66
C LEU A 115 0.82 -7.92 -1.49
N MET A 116 1.18 -8.04 -2.77
CA MET A 116 0.92 -7.03 -3.80
C MET A 116 -0.16 -7.53 -4.76
N MET A 117 -0.93 -6.62 -5.34
CA MET A 117 -1.87 -6.94 -6.40
C MET A 117 -1.29 -6.60 -7.76
N ARG A 118 -1.68 -7.38 -8.78
CA ARG A 118 -1.52 -7.04 -10.18
C ARG A 118 -2.88 -6.64 -10.72
N CYS A 119 -2.97 -5.45 -11.28
CA CYS A 119 -4.17 -4.90 -11.87
C CYS A 119 -3.94 -4.75 -13.38
N GLN A 120 -4.75 -5.43 -14.18
CA GLN A 120 -4.66 -5.38 -15.63
C GLN A 120 -5.99 -4.86 -16.20
N VAL A 121 -5.91 -4.01 -17.20
CA VAL A 121 -7.07 -3.49 -17.92
C VAL A 121 -7.00 -3.97 -19.34
N PHE A 122 -8.08 -4.58 -19.83
CA PHE A 122 -8.22 -5.10 -21.18
C PHE A 122 -9.36 -4.38 -21.90
N GLU A 123 -9.24 -4.24 -23.20
CA GLU A 123 -10.31 -3.94 -24.14
C GLU A 123 -10.40 -5.09 -25.15
N GLY A 124 -11.47 -5.89 -25.03
CA GLY A 124 -11.49 -7.20 -25.69
C GLY A 124 -10.32 -8.08 -25.24
N ASP A 125 -9.49 -8.49 -26.20
CA ASP A 125 -8.26 -9.29 -25.93
C ASP A 125 -6.99 -8.43 -25.81
N GLU A 126 -7.08 -7.12 -26.04
CA GLU A 126 -5.95 -6.20 -25.97
C GLU A 126 -5.66 -5.79 -24.51
N LEU A 127 -4.42 -5.98 -24.08
CA LEU A 127 -3.95 -5.53 -22.77
C LEU A 127 -3.53 -4.05 -22.84
N LEU A 128 -4.29 -3.17 -22.19
CA LEU A 128 -4.03 -1.73 -22.19
C LEU A 128 -3.10 -1.32 -21.04
N PHE A 129 -3.29 -1.90 -19.84
CA PHE A 129 -2.52 -1.59 -18.64
C PHE A 129 -2.18 -2.87 -17.88
N ASP A 130 -0.97 -2.92 -17.34
CA ASP A 130 -0.48 -4.01 -16.48
C ASP A 130 0.38 -3.40 -15.37
N GLU A 131 -0.23 -3.19 -14.23
CA GLU A 131 0.35 -2.44 -13.13
C GLU A 131 0.28 -3.23 -11.82
N ILE A 132 1.22 -2.95 -10.92
CA ILE A 132 1.22 -3.49 -9.56
C ILE A 132 0.80 -2.43 -8.55
N GLY A 133 0.03 -2.84 -7.55
CA GLY A 133 -0.42 -2.00 -6.44
C GLY A 133 -0.15 -2.66 -5.10
N LEU A 134 -0.04 -1.82 -4.07
CA LEU A 134 0.22 -2.26 -2.71
C LEU A 134 -1.01 -2.10 -1.81
N ASN A 135 -1.84 -1.06 -2.02
CA ASN A 135 -3.06 -0.84 -1.23
C ASN A 135 -4.31 -1.41 -1.90
N GLU A 136 -4.82 -0.73 -2.92
CA GLU A 136 -6.11 -1.07 -3.51
C GLU A 136 -6.24 -0.64 -4.97
N ALA A 137 -7.09 -1.37 -5.69
CA ALA A 137 -7.70 -0.96 -6.95
C ALA A 137 -9.14 -0.50 -6.66
N ALA A 138 -9.44 0.76 -6.95
CA ALA A 138 -10.74 1.36 -6.72
C ALA A 138 -11.42 1.72 -8.04
N PHE A 139 -12.63 1.24 -8.23
CA PHE A 139 -13.53 1.60 -9.32
C PHE A 139 -14.39 2.76 -8.82
N LEU A 140 -14.22 3.94 -9.38
CA LEU A 140 -14.87 5.14 -8.89
C LEU A 140 -15.73 5.78 -9.97
N GLY A 141 -16.97 6.09 -9.63
CA GLY A 141 -17.82 6.94 -10.45
C GLY A 141 -17.44 8.41 -10.24
N GLY A 142 -17.64 9.24 -11.28
CA GLY A 142 -17.50 10.69 -11.20
C GLY A 142 -18.73 11.38 -11.78
N PRO A 143 -18.68 12.70 -12.08
CA PRO A 143 -19.80 13.41 -12.69
C PRO A 143 -20.21 12.85 -14.07
N PRO A 144 -21.50 12.78 -14.40
CA PRO A 144 -22.63 12.92 -13.49
C PRO A 144 -22.72 11.75 -12.51
N PHE A 145 -22.84 12.04 -11.22
CA PHE A 145 -22.89 11.03 -10.17
C PHE A 145 -24.15 10.15 -10.31
N GLN A 146 -23.95 8.95 -10.82
CA GLN A 146 -24.98 7.93 -11.00
C GLN A 146 -24.55 6.64 -10.34
N ILE A 147 -25.52 5.85 -9.92
CA ILE A 147 -25.28 4.50 -9.40
C ILE A 147 -24.57 3.68 -10.47
N GLN A 148 -23.43 3.10 -10.10
CA GLN A 148 -22.67 2.22 -10.98
C GLN A 148 -23.06 0.76 -10.73
N ARG A 149 -22.97 -0.07 -11.76
CA ARG A 149 -23.18 -1.51 -11.67
C ARG A 149 -21.91 -2.23 -12.09
N PHE A 150 -21.28 -2.88 -11.10
CA PHE A 150 -20.05 -3.65 -11.30
C PHE A 150 -20.37 -5.13 -11.26
N ASP A 151 -20.14 -5.84 -12.35
CA ASP A 151 -20.21 -7.31 -12.38
C ASP A 151 -18.88 -7.86 -11.90
N LEU A 152 -18.94 -8.79 -10.97
CA LEU A 152 -17.79 -9.52 -10.44
C LEU A 152 -17.87 -10.98 -10.86
N GLU A 153 -16.80 -11.44 -11.48
CA GLU A 153 -16.51 -12.87 -11.70
C GLU A 153 -15.27 -13.26 -10.89
N VAL A 154 -15.26 -14.48 -10.37
CA VAL A 154 -14.12 -15.06 -9.65
C VAL A 154 -13.76 -16.38 -10.32
N ASP A 155 -12.53 -16.50 -10.82
CA ASP A 155 -12.05 -17.65 -11.60
C ASP A 155 -12.96 -18.02 -12.78
N GLY A 156 -13.61 -17.02 -13.41
CA GLY A 156 -14.52 -17.19 -14.53
C GLY A 156 -15.96 -17.56 -14.13
N GLU A 157 -16.26 -17.69 -12.83
CA GLU A 157 -17.60 -17.86 -12.32
C GLU A 157 -18.22 -16.50 -11.95
N TYR A 158 -19.42 -16.22 -12.48
CA TYR A 158 -20.17 -15.04 -12.07
C TYR A 158 -20.54 -15.11 -10.58
N ALA A 159 -20.01 -14.16 -9.81
CA ALA A 159 -20.27 -14.10 -8.37
C ALA A 159 -21.46 -13.20 -8.02
N THR A 160 -21.48 -11.96 -8.51
CA THR A 160 -22.56 -10.99 -8.19
C THR A 160 -22.44 -9.71 -9.03
N THR A 161 -23.49 -8.87 -8.96
CA THR A 161 -23.46 -7.48 -9.42
C THR A 161 -23.59 -6.54 -8.23
N TYR A 162 -22.63 -5.67 -8.05
CA TYR A 162 -22.69 -4.57 -7.06
C TYR A 162 -23.37 -3.35 -7.68
N SER A 163 -24.38 -2.79 -6.98
CA SER A 163 -24.96 -1.48 -7.26
C SER A 163 -24.50 -0.50 -6.20
N CYS A 164 -23.57 0.39 -6.53
CA CYS A 164 -22.91 1.27 -5.57
C CYS A 164 -22.26 2.48 -6.26
N ASP A 165 -21.74 3.43 -5.49
CA ASP A 165 -21.05 4.60 -6.03
C ASP A 165 -19.62 4.26 -6.49
N GLY A 166 -19.07 3.17 -6.00
CA GLY A 166 -17.76 2.63 -6.36
C GLY A 166 -17.51 1.28 -5.72
N LEU A 167 -16.45 0.61 -6.17
CA LEU A 167 -16.05 -0.70 -5.65
C LEU A 167 -14.54 -0.72 -5.42
N ILE A 168 -14.11 -1.25 -4.29
CA ILE A 168 -12.70 -1.36 -3.92
C ILE A 168 -12.32 -2.83 -3.83
N VAL A 169 -11.20 -3.21 -4.44
CA VAL A 169 -10.49 -4.46 -4.16
C VAL A 169 -9.19 -4.09 -3.47
N SER A 170 -9.05 -4.50 -2.22
CA SER A 170 -7.95 -4.07 -1.34
C SER A 170 -7.08 -5.24 -0.90
N THR A 171 -5.78 -4.99 -0.79
CA THR A 171 -4.83 -5.89 -0.12
C THR A 171 -4.97 -5.77 1.41
N PRO A 172 -4.31 -6.63 2.19
CA PRO A 172 -4.25 -6.46 3.65
C PRO A 172 -3.62 -5.15 4.10
N ILE A 173 -2.61 -4.63 3.39
CA ILE A 173 -2.05 -3.30 3.67
C ILE A 173 -3.09 -2.22 3.42
N GLY A 174 -3.73 -2.24 2.27
CA GLY A 174 -4.77 -1.29 1.88
C GLY A 174 -6.03 -1.35 2.74
N SER A 175 -6.20 -2.43 3.55
CA SER A 175 -7.34 -2.56 4.45
C SER A 175 -7.46 -1.41 5.47
N THR A 176 -6.36 -0.71 5.74
CA THR A 176 -6.31 0.48 6.60
C THR A 176 -6.34 1.81 5.83
N ALA A 177 -6.47 1.77 4.50
CA ALA A 177 -6.52 2.93 3.61
C ALA A 177 -7.97 3.22 3.14
N HIS A 178 -8.22 3.32 1.85
CA HIS A 178 -9.54 3.64 1.30
C HIS A 178 -10.61 2.60 1.69
N ASN A 179 -10.23 1.32 1.76
CA ASN A 179 -11.09 0.25 2.25
C ASN A 179 -11.68 0.55 3.64
N LEU A 180 -10.87 1.07 4.58
CA LEU A 180 -11.36 1.40 5.92
C LEU A 180 -12.42 2.49 5.87
N SER A 181 -12.24 3.52 5.04
CA SER A 181 -13.20 4.61 4.84
C SER A 181 -14.51 4.14 4.21
N ALA A 182 -14.46 3.08 3.40
CA ALA A 182 -15.63 2.43 2.82
C ALA A 182 -16.34 1.45 3.79
N GLY A 183 -15.86 1.33 5.03
CA GLY A 183 -16.43 0.40 6.03
C GLY A 183 -15.96 -1.05 5.89
N GLY A 184 -14.91 -1.29 5.12
CA GLY A 184 -14.29 -2.61 4.99
C GLY A 184 -13.55 -3.03 6.26
N PRO A 185 -13.33 -4.34 6.46
CA PRO A 185 -12.62 -4.87 7.62
C PRO A 185 -11.13 -4.54 7.57
N ILE A 186 -10.50 -4.43 8.75
CA ILE A 186 -9.06 -4.35 8.88
C ILE A 186 -8.49 -5.77 8.83
N LEU A 187 -7.60 -6.01 7.90
CA LEU A 187 -6.88 -7.27 7.79
C LEU A 187 -5.49 -7.17 8.41
N ARG A 188 -5.02 -8.30 8.95
CA ARG A 188 -3.64 -8.40 9.37
C ARG A 188 -2.73 -8.38 8.13
N LYS A 189 -1.68 -7.56 8.16
CA LYS A 189 -0.80 -7.26 7.01
C LYS A 189 -0.21 -8.47 6.28
N ASN A 190 -0.05 -9.60 6.98
CA ASN A 190 0.55 -10.82 6.43
C ASN A 190 -0.46 -11.84 5.90
N LEU A 191 -1.76 -11.50 5.87
CA LEU A 191 -2.77 -12.37 5.28
C LEU A 191 -2.59 -12.46 3.76
N GLN A 192 -2.98 -13.61 3.19
CA GLN A 192 -3.04 -13.84 1.76
C GLN A 192 -4.50 -13.77 1.30
N ALA A 193 -5.07 -12.57 1.35
CA ALA A 193 -6.47 -12.31 1.04
C ALA A 193 -6.66 -10.95 0.37
N PHE A 194 -7.75 -10.81 -0.38
CA PHE A 194 -8.27 -9.53 -0.81
C PHE A 194 -9.58 -9.21 -0.11
N VAL A 195 -9.86 -7.91 0.03
CA VAL A 195 -11.16 -7.41 0.48
C VAL A 195 -11.85 -6.74 -0.68
N ILE A 196 -13.09 -7.13 -0.96
CA ILE A 196 -13.96 -6.49 -1.94
C ILE A 196 -14.98 -5.66 -1.16
N SER A 197 -14.89 -4.34 -1.23
CA SER A 197 -15.71 -3.41 -0.45
C SER A 197 -16.46 -2.46 -1.37
N PRO A 198 -17.79 -2.47 -1.39
CA PRO A 198 -18.58 -1.48 -2.10
C PRO A 198 -18.57 -0.15 -1.36
N ILE A 199 -18.53 0.95 -2.10
CA ILE A 199 -18.68 2.32 -1.60
C ILE A 199 -20.15 2.71 -1.72
N SER A 200 -20.78 3.10 -0.62
CA SER A 200 -22.20 3.51 -0.57
C SER A 200 -23.11 2.52 -1.33
N PRO A 201 -23.17 1.23 -0.95
CA PRO A 201 -23.99 0.26 -1.66
C PRO A 201 -25.49 0.62 -1.55
N HIS A 202 -26.20 0.51 -2.68
CA HIS A 202 -27.64 0.73 -2.75
C HIS A 202 -28.48 -0.50 -2.39
N THR A 203 -27.83 -1.61 -2.06
CA THR A 203 -28.48 -2.86 -1.63
C THR A 203 -28.20 -3.09 -0.15
N LEU A 204 -29.22 -3.20 0.67
CA LEU A 204 -29.12 -3.29 2.13
C LEU A 204 -28.39 -4.55 2.63
N THR A 205 -28.36 -5.59 1.85
CA THR A 205 -27.77 -6.89 2.20
C THR A 205 -26.28 -7.03 1.85
N VAL A 206 -25.77 -6.13 1.03
CA VAL A 206 -24.36 -6.17 0.57
C VAL A 206 -23.42 -5.82 1.74
N ARG A 207 -22.38 -6.61 1.88
CA ARG A 207 -21.30 -6.42 2.87
C ARG A 207 -19.97 -6.59 2.17
N PRO A 208 -18.88 -5.99 2.71
CA PRO A 208 -17.53 -6.31 2.28
C PRO A 208 -17.27 -7.82 2.40
N VAL A 209 -16.61 -8.37 1.38
CA VAL A 209 -16.24 -9.79 1.31
C VAL A 209 -14.74 -9.91 1.40
N VAL A 210 -14.26 -10.86 2.21
CA VAL A 210 -12.86 -11.26 2.27
C VAL A 210 -12.73 -12.59 1.56
N ASP A 211 -11.85 -12.68 0.59
CA ASP A 211 -11.57 -13.90 -0.15
C ASP A 211 -10.06 -14.11 -0.33
N THR A 212 -9.66 -15.32 -0.72
CA THR A 212 -8.25 -15.70 -0.83
C THR A 212 -7.58 -14.98 -2.00
N ALA A 213 -6.29 -14.64 -1.87
CA ALA A 213 -5.56 -13.88 -2.88
C ALA A 213 -5.08 -14.71 -4.08
N ASP A 214 -5.29 -16.02 -4.08
CA ASP A 214 -4.93 -16.95 -5.15
C ASP A 214 -6.01 -17.09 -6.25
N ARG A 215 -7.04 -16.23 -6.20
CA ARG A 215 -8.11 -16.12 -7.19
C ARG A 215 -7.84 -15.00 -8.18
N ILE A 216 -8.50 -15.11 -9.33
CA ILE A 216 -8.55 -14.05 -10.35
C ILE A 216 -9.92 -13.38 -10.26
N TYR A 217 -9.92 -12.11 -9.91
CA TYR A 217 -11.12 -11.28 -9.84
C TYR A 217 -11.23 -10.48 -11.12
N ARG A 218 -12.32 -10.69 -11.84
CA ARG A 218 -12.63 -9.99 -13.09
C ARG A 218 -13.81 -9.07 -12.85
N LEU A 219 -13.65 -7.79 -13.21
CA LEU A 219 -14.65 -6.76 -13.00
C LEU A 219 -14.94 -6.02 -14.30
N THR A 220 -16.23 -5.86 -14.60
CA THR A 220 -16.73 -5.03 -15.70
C THR A 220 -17.76 -4.05 -15.18
N VAL A 221 -17.92 -2.91 -15.88
CA VAL A 221 -18.92 -1.89 -15.56
C VAL A 221 -19.98 -1.91 -16.65
N ARG A 222 -21.25 -2.16 -16.29
CA ARG A 222 -22.32 -2.30 -17.29
C ARG A 222 -22.62 -1.01 -18.04
N GLU A 223 -22.76 0.08 -17.30
CA GLU A 223 -23.17 1.38 -17.82
C GLU A 223 -22.29 2.46 -17.19
N PRO A 224 -20.99 2.54 -17.55
CA PRO A 224 -20.10 3.53 -16.97
C PRO A 224 -20.47 4.94 -17.44
N ASN A 225 -20.42 5.92 -16.53
CA ASN A 225 -20.46 7.31 -16.95
C ASN A 225 -19.07 7.75 -17.48
N PRO A 226 -18.96 8.89 -18.19
CA PRO A 226 -17.70 9.33 -18.80
C PRO A 226 -16.53 9.53 -17.81
N SER A 227 -16.83 9.64 -16.52
CA SER A 227 -15.84 9.86 -15.47
C SER A 227 -15.61 8.60 -14.61
N THR A 228 -16.23 7.46 -14.95
CA THR A 228 -15.96 6.19 -14.28
C THR A 228 -14.53 5.78 -14.56
N SER A 229 -13.76 5.53 -13.50
CA SER A 229 -12.32 5.28 -13.63
C SER A 229 -11.84 4.14 -12.73
N ILE A 230 -10.76 3.50 -13.14
CA ILE A 230 -9.96 2.61 -12.29
C ILE A 230 -8.77 3.40 -11.72
N VAL A 231 -8.63 3.35 -10.40
CA VAL A 231 -7.62 4.05 -9.60
C VAL A 231 -6.82 3.01 -8.84
N LEU A 232 -5.51 2.96 -9.06
CA LEU A 232 -4.60 2.04 -8.36
C LEU A 232 -3.70 2.84 -7.42
N ASP A 233 -3.72 2.52 -6.12
CA ASP A 233 -2.94 3.21 -5.07
C ASP A 233 -3.08 4.74 -5.13
N GLY A 234 -4.30 5.24 -5.40
CA GLY A 234 -4.61 6.66 -5.51
C GLY A 234 -4.20 7.31 -6.83
N GLN A 235 -3.77 6.55 -7.84
CA GLN A 235 -3.44 7.05 -9.19
C GLN A 235 -4.45 6.53 -10.20
N VAL A 236 -5.06 7.43 -10.97
CA VAL A 236 -5.95 7.04 -12.08
C VAL A 236 -5.13 6.33 -13.14
N LEU A 237 -5.52 5.10 -13.49
CA LEU A 237 -4.95 4.37 -14.62
C LEU A 237 -5.63 4.80 -15.92
N THR A 238 -6.96 4.68 -15.96
CA THR A 238 -7.76 5.09 -17.11
C THR A 238 -9.23 5.29 -16.72
N ASN A 239 -9.98 5.94 -17.59
CA ASN A 239 -11.44 5.90 -17.55
C ASN A 239 -11.94 4.58 -18.11
N LEU A 240 -13.01 4.04 -17.52
CA LEU A 240 -13.59 2.78 -17.92
C LEU A 240 -14.77 2.98 -18.86
N THR A 241 -14.84 2.13 -19.88
CA THR A 241 -15.99 1.94 -20.76
C THR A 241 -16.65 0.57 -20.51
N SER A 242 -17.79 0.29 -21.12
CA SER A 242 -18.43 -1.03 -21.06
C SER A 242 -17.62 -2.14 -21.74
N GLU A 243 -16.65 -1.78 -22.59
CA GLU A 243 -15.77 -2.72 -23.29
C GLU A 243 -14.55 -3.11 -22.48
N HIS A 244 -14.24 -2.30 -21.43
CA HIS A 244 -13.12 -2.59 -20.56
C HIS A 244 -13.44 -3.70 -19.55
N CYS A 245 -12.48 -4.59 -19.40
CA CYS A 245 -12.45 -5.59 -18.35
C CYS A 245 -11.21 -5.40 -17.50
N VAL A 246 -11.38 -5.32 -16.18
CA VAL A 246 -10.28 -5.20 -15.23
C VAL A 246 -10.10 -6.53 -14.51
N THR A 247 -8.88 -7.07 -14.53
CA THR A 247 -8.53 -8.24 -13.74
C THR A 247 -7.63 -7.85 -12.59
N ILE A 248 -7.92 -8.41 -11.42
CA ILE A 248 -7.14 -8.22 -10.19
C ILE A 248 -6.74 -9.59 -9.69
N GLN A 249 -5.46 -9.77 -9.43
CA GLN A 249 -4.91 -11.02 -8.91
C GLN A 249 -3.67 -10.73 -8.06
N LYS A 250 -3.18 -11.73 -7.35
CA LYS A 250 -1.92 -11.65 -6.64
C LYS A 250 -0.78 -11.39 -7.61
N ALA A 251 0.04 -10.37 -7.33
CA ALA A 251 1.27 -10.13 -8.08
C ALA A 251 2.28 -11.25 -7.84
N PRO A 252 3.16 -11.55 -8.83
CA PRO A 252 4.25 -12.53 -8.64
C PRO A 252 5.33 -12.04 -7.67
N HIS A 253 5.33 -10.75 -7.36
CA HIS A 253 6.31 -10.10 -6.50
C HIS A 253 5.72 -9.85 -5.12
N ILE A 254 6.61 -9.83 -4.11
CA ILE A 254 6.29 -9.58 -2.70
C ILE A 254 6.94 -8.25 -2.32
N PHE A 255 6.19 -7.38 -1.66
CA PHE A 255 6.74 -6.21 -1.03
C PHE A 255 7.25 -6.56 0.37
N GLN A 256 8.50 -6.26 0.67
CA GLN A 256 9.11 -6.52 1.98
C GLN A 256 9.32 -5.24 2.75
N LEU A 257 8.76 -5.19 3.96
CA LEU A 257 8.98 -4.08 4.90
C LEU A 257 9.97 -4.53 5.98
N ILE A 258 10.95 -3.69 6.27
CA ILE A 258 11.89 -3.87 7.38
C ILE A 258 11.21 -3.38 8.64
N GLU A 259 10.98 -4.26 9.60
CA GLU A 259 10.46 -3.93 10.93
C GLU A 259 11.57 -4.06 11.98
N ILE A 260 11.80 -2.99 12.73
CA ILE A 260 12.72 -2.98 13.88
C ILE A 260 11.95 -3.43 15.13
N ALA A 261 12.61 -4.20 15.99
CA ALA A 261 12.01 -4.73 17.20
C ALA A 261 11.37 -3.66 18.10
N GLY A 262 10.27 -4.00 18.78
CA GLY A 262 9.58 -3.15 19.74
C GLY A 262 8.36 -2.38 19.22
N LYS A 263 8.06 -2.41 17.91
CA LYS A 263 6.85 -1.79 17.33
C LYS A 263 5.85 -2.86 16.91
N GLY A 264 4.84 -3.10 17.74
CA GLY A 264 3.82 -4.12 17.47
C GLY A 264 2.67 -3.59 16.62
N TYR A 265 2.16 -4.40 15.67
CA TYR A 265 1.01 -4.10 14.81
C TYR A 265 -0.19 -3.49 15.55
N TYR A 266 -0.59 -4.06 16.70
CA TYR A 266 -1.70 -3.55 17.49
C TYR A 266 -1.40 -2.21 18.17
N ARG A 267 -0.13 -1.89 18.44
CA ARG A 267 0.26 -0.57 18.93
C ARG A 267 0.00 0.49 17.85
N THR A 268 0.43 0.23 16.64
CA THR A 268 0.17 1.13 15.50
C THR A 268 -1.33 1.34 15.27
N LEU A 269 -2.15 0.27 15.35
CA LEU A 269 -3.60 0.38 15.24
C LEU A 269 -4.19 1.26 16.35
N ARG A 270 -3.77 1.07 17.62
CA ARG A 270 -4.27 1.89 18.73
C ARG A 270 -3.90 3.36 18.56
N GLU A 271 -2.66 3.63 18.19
CA GLU A 271 -2.16 5.00 18.03
C GLU A 271 -2.84 5.71 16.85
N LYS A 272 -3.10 5.00 15.77
CA LYS A 272 -3.67 5.54 14.53
C LYS A 272 -5.18 5.66 14.55
N LEU A 273 -5.87 4.64 15.06
CA LEU A 273 -7.34 4.58 15.02
C LEU A 273 -7.99 5.06 16.32
N GLY A 274 -7.19 5.50 17.28
CA GLY A 274 -7.72 5.93 18.57
C GLY A 274 -8.40 4.79 19.34
N TRP A 275 -8.01 3.53 19.10
CA TRP A 275 -8.53 2.37 19.82
C TRP A 275 -8.09 2.41 21.29
N ARG A 276 -8.49 3.47 21.96
CA ARG A 276 -8.45 3.54 23.41
C ARG A 276 -9.78 2.93 23.84
N GLY A 277 -9.74 1.70 24.34
CA GLY A 277 -10.91 1.10 25.03
C GLY A 277 -11.44 2.08 26.07
N ALA A 278 -12.66 1.89 26.55
CA ALA A 278 -13.15 2.66 27.70
C ALA A 278 -12.02 2.76 28.72
N LEU A 279 -11.68 3.99 29.12
CA LEU A 279 -10.64 4.28 30.11
C LEU A 279 -10.99 3.50 31.39
N ILE A 280 -10.58 2.25 31.49
CA ILE A 280 -10.39 1.62 32.78
C ILE A 280 -9.10 2.25 33.29
N ASP A 281 -9.25 3.26 34.17
CA ASP A 281 -8.17 3.74 35.00
C ASP A 281 -7.61 2.52 35.75
N CYS A 282 -6.62 1.86 35.19
CA CYS A 282 -5.69 1.07 35.96
C CYS A 282 -4.90 2.04 36.81
N LYS A 283 -5.51 2.50 37.91
CA LYS A 283 -4.76 3.02 39.03
C LYS A 283 -3.82 1.88 39.41
N THR A 284 -2.55 2.02 39.07
CA THR A 284 -1.47 1.27 39.70
C THR A 284 -1.67 1.43 41.20
N ASN A 285 -2.11 0.36 41.86
CA ASN A 285 -1.92 0.23 43.30
C ASN A 285 -0.41 0.14 43.53
N GLU A 286 0.22 1.29 43.67
CA GLU A 286 1.38 1.39 44.56
C GLU A 286 0.83 1.37 45.99
N ALA A 287 0.83 0.20 46.56
CA ALA A 287 0.61 0.00 47.98
C ALA A 287 1.88 -0.55 48.57
N ASP A 288 2.47 0.30 49.47
CA ASP A 288 3.30 0.04 50.62
C ASP A 288 4.22 -1.20 50.63
#